data_19cfefd58a2ed1e20de09546d2f93c42
#
_entry.id   19cfefd58a2ed1e20de09546d2f93c42
#
_cell.length_a   1.000
_cell.length_b   1.000
_cell.length_c   1.000
_cell.angle_alpha   90.00
_cell.angle_beta   90.00
_cell.angle_gamma   90.00
#
_symmetry.space_group_name_H-M   'P 1'
#
loop_
_entity.id
_entity.type
_entity.pdbx_description
1 polymer ?
#
loop_
_entity_poly.entity_id
_entity_poly.type
_entity_poly.pdbx_seq_one_letter_code
_entity_poly.pdbx_strand_id
1 'polypeptide(L)'
;MAATNKAELLAIALKEYDALSKLIGSLDASVATKANDEGVSIKDIVAHRAHWIDLFLGWYMDGQAGKTVHFPAEGYKWNELKRYNADLRVQQVDMDWSDVQAALHKGFLKLKAFVEECPEDKLYGGPMKGANNAWTPGRWAEAAGPSHFRSASKFIRTTLRTAG
;
A
#
# COMPACT_ATOMS: atom_id res chain seq x y z
N MET A 1 14.57 -10.82 -2.35
CA MET A 1 14.28 -11.56 -1.09
C MET A 1 13.48 -10.69 -0.13
N ALA A 2 12.59 -11.32 0.62
CA ALA A 2 11.82 -10.61 1.63
C ALA A 2 12.72 -10.17 2.79
N ALA A 3 12.42 -9.02 3.38
CA ALA A 3 13.11 -8.53 4.58
C ALA A 3 12.84 -9.47 5.75
N THR A 4 13.84 -9.65 6.60
CA THR A 4 13.76 -10.53 7.75
C THR A 4 13.96 -9.81 9.08
N ASN A 5 14.21 -8.49 9.02
CA ASN A 5 14.38 -7.66 10.21
C ASN A 5 13.98 -6.22 9.92
N LYS A 6 13.86 -5.45 10.98
CA LYS A 6 13.43 -4.05 10.92
C LYS A 6 14.34 -3.20 10.02
N ALA A 7 15.64 -3.35 10.15
CA ALA A 7 16.58 -2.54 9.37
C ALA A 7 16.43 -2.78 7.87
N GLU A 8 16.29 -4.04 7.46
CA GLU A 8 16.05 -4.39 6.07
C GLU A 8 14.70 -3.84 5.57
N LEU A 9 13.66 -3.96 6.39
CA LEU A 9 12.34 -3.48 6.04
C LEU A 9 12.33 -1.96 5.83
N LEU A 10 12.94 -1.20 6.74
CA LEU A 10 13.07 0.25 6.60
C LEU A 10 13.86 0.64 5.36
N ALA A 11 14.97 -0.07 5.08
CA ALA A 11 15.80 0.23 3.91
C ALA A 11 15.02 0.03 2.61
N ILE A 12 14.29 -1.07 2.49
CA ILE A 12 13.46 -1.36 1.31
C ILE A 12 12.33 -0.35 1.18
N ALA A 13 11.67 -0.02 2.29
CA ALA A 13 10.56 0.93 2.27
C ALA A 13 11.01 2.31 1.81
N LEU A 14 12.14 2.80 2.32
CA LEU A 14 12.70 4.08 1.92
C LEU A 14 13.12 4.09 0.44
N LYS A 15 13.80 3.04 0.00
CA LYS A 15 14.25 2.91 -1.40
C LYS A 15 13.09 2.93 -2.38
N GLU A 16 12.10 2.08 -2.13
CA GLU A 16 10.97 1.94 -3.06
C GLU A 16 10.04 3.15 -3.05
N TYR A 17 9.86 3.76 -1.87
CA TYR A 17 9.08 4.99 -1.77
C TYR A 17 9.78 6.16 -2.47
N ASP A 18 11.10 6.29 -2.29
CA ASP A 18 11.88 7.35 -2.96
C ASP A 18 11.74 7.25 -4.48
N ALA A 19 11.86 6.05 -5.04
CA ALA A 19 11.71 5.83 -6.47
C ALA A 19 10.30 6.20 -6.95
N LEU A 20 9.26 5.77 -6.21
CA LEU A 20 7.87 6.09 -6.56
C LEU A 20 7.60 7.58 -6.43
N SER A 21 8.07 8.21 -5.36
CA SER A 21 7.88 9.63 -5.09
C SER A 21 8.47 10.50 -6.20
N LYS A 22 9.64 10.15 -6.70
CA LYS A 22 10.27 10.85 -7.83
C LYS A 22 9.46 10.71 -9.10
N LEU A 23 8.93 9.53 -9.38
CA LEU A 23 8.10 9.31 -10.55
C LEU A 23 6.81 10.15 -10.49
N ILE A 24 6.09 10.09 -9.38
CA ILE A 24 4.81 10.82 -9.26
C ILE A 24 5.02 12.32 -9.22
N GLY A 25 6.14 12.79 -8.66
CA GLY A 25 6.46 14.21 -8.59
C GLY A 25 6.74 14.85 -9.95
N SER A 26 7.04 14.05 -10.97
CA SER A 26 7.30 14.52 -12.34
C SER A 26 6.06 14.48 -13.24
N LEU A 27 4.90 13.99 -12.74
CA LEU A 27 3.72 13.78 -13.56
C LEU A 27 2.74 14.94 -13.47
N ASP A 28 2.24 15.38 -14.63
CA ASP A 28 1.11 16.30 -14.69
C ASP A 28 -0.19 15.57 -14.34
N ALA A 29 -1.14 16.29 -13.78
CA ALA A 29 -2.45 15.74 -13.47
C ALA A 29 -3.14 15.12 -14.69
N SER A 30 -2.97 15.73 -15.86
CA SER A 30 -3.54 15.22 -17.13
C SER A 30 -3.03 13.82 -17.47
N VAL A 31 -1.76 13.54 -17.19
CA VAL A 31 -1.16 12.21 -17.40
C VAL A 31 -1.61 11.25 -16.31
N ALA A 32 -1.58 11.68 -15.06
CA ALA A 32 -1.91 10.83 -13.91
C ALA A 32 -3.38 10.39 -13.90
N THR A 33 -4.28 11.19 -14.44
CA THR A 33 -5.73 10.91 -14.43
C THR A 33 -6.23 10.25 -15.71
N LYS A 34 -5.37 10.07 -16.72
CA LYS A 34 -5.75 9.43 -17.96
C LYS A 34 -5.88 7.91 -17.76
N ALA A 35 -7.07 7.38 -18.04
CA ALA A 35 -7.31 5.94 -17.96
C ALA A 35 -6.65 5.21 -19.13
N ASN A 36 -6.12 4.02 -18.87
CA ASN A 36 -5.62 3.12 -19.90
C ASN A 36 -6.78 2.35 -20.55
N ASP A 37 -6.46 1.39 -21.43
CA ASP A 37 -7.47 0.59 -22.13
C ASP A 37 -8.35 -0.25 -21.19
N GLU A 38 -7.86 -0.52 -19.98
CA GLU A 38 -8.61 -1.26 -18.97
C GLU A 38 -9.39 -0.33 -18.03
N GLY A 39 -9.38 0.98 -18.28
CA GLY A 39 -10.10 1.95 -17.48
C GLY A 39 -9.39 2.33 -16.19
N VAL A 40 -8.09 2.10 -16.09
CA VAL A 40 -7.27 2.34 -14.88
C VAL A 40 -6.26 3.46 -15.14
N SER A 41 -6.20 4.44 -14.25
CA SER A 41 -5.22 5.53 -14.32
C SER A 41 -4.11 5.35 -13.28
N ILE A 42 -3.03 6.11 -13.44
CA ILE A 42 -1.96 6.18 -12.43
C ILE A 42 -2.55 6.65 -11.08
N LYS A 43 -3.46 7.64 -11.13
CA LYS A 43 -4.14 8.12 -9.93
C LYS A 43 -4.84 6.97 -9.19
N ASP A 44 -5.56 6.10 -9.92
CA ASP A 44 -6.25 4.96 -9.33
C ASP A 44 -5.27 4.01 -8.62
N ILE A 45 -4.15 3.72 -9.25
CA ILE A 45 -3.13 2.83 -8.69
C ILE A 45 -2.52 3.42 -7.41
N VAL A 46 -2.15 4.69 -7.44
CA VAL A 46 -1.53 5.35 -6.29
C VAL A 46 -2.52 5.48 -5.13
N ALA A 47 -3.78 5.84 -5.41
CA ALA A 47 -4.83 5.92 -4.40
C ALA A 47 -5.06 4.56 -3.72
N HIS A 48 -5.07 3.50 -4.51
CA HIS A 48 -5.20 2.12 -4.02
C HIS A 48 -4.05 1.78 -3.06
N ARG A 49 -2.81 2.09 -3.44
CA ARG A 49 -1.64 1.78 -2.60
C ARG A 49 -1.67 2.54 -1.27
N ALA A 50 -2.08 3.81 -1.30
CA ALA A 50 -2.23 4.61 -0.08
C ALA A 50 -3.26 3.99 0.87
N HIS A 51 -4.39 3.56 0.32
CA HIS A 51 -5.47 2.95 1.12
C HIS A 51 -5.03 1.63 1.77
N TRP A 52 -4.27 0.80 1.06
CA TRP A 52 -3.85 -0.50 1.58
C TRP A 52 -2.86 -0.39 2.74
N ILE A 53 -2.11 0.70 2.84
CA ILE A 53 -1.31 0.97 4.04
C ILE A 53 -2.23 1.13 5.26
N ASP A 54 -3.29 1.93 5.11
CA ASP A 54 -4.25 2.13 6.20
C ASP A 54 -4.96 0.82 6.59
N LEU A 55 -5.28 -0.02 5.60
CA LEU A 55 -5.86 -1.34 5.88
C LEU A 55 -4.91 -2.17 6.73
N PHE A 56 -3.63 -2.27 6.35
CA PHE A 56 -2.66 -3.04 7.12
C PHE A 56 -2.55 -2.54 8.56
N LEU A 57 -2.42 -1.22 8.75
CA LEU A 57 -2.31 -0.63 10.08
C LEU A 57 -3.55 -0.94 10.92
N GLY A 58 -4.73 -0.90 10.31
CA GLY A 58 -5.98 -1.26 10.96
C GLY A 58 -6.03 -2.73 11.37
N TRP A 59 -5.61 -3.64 10.49
CA TRP A 59 -5.56 -5.07 10.81
C TRP A 59 -4.63 -5.33 12.00
N TYR A 60 -3.45 -4.71 11.99
CA TYR A 60 -2.50 -4.88 13.08
C TYR A 60 -3.08 -4.39 14.41
N MET A 61 -3.67 -3.20 14.40
CA MET A 61 -4.25 -2.61 15.61
C MET A 61 -5.41 -3.44 16.15
N ASP A 62 -6.31 -3.89 15.28
CA ASP A 62 -7.45 -4.71 15.68
C ASP A 62 -7.01 -6.05 16.26
N GLY A 63 -6.04 -6.69 15.63
CA GLY A 63 -5.48 -7.95 16.14
C GLY A 63 -4.82 -7.78 17.51
N GLN A 64 -4.04 -6.70 17.71
CA GLN A 64 -3.43 -6.42 19.00
C GLN A 64 -4.46 -6.11 20.09
N ALA A 65 -5.58 -5.49 19.72
CA ALA A 65 -6.67 -5.19 20.65
C ALA A 65 -7.57 -6.39 20.94
N GLY A 66 -7.32 -7.55 20.33
CA GLY A 66 -8.14 -8.75 20.49
C GLY A 66 -9.47 -8.68 19.74
N LYS A 67 -9.61 -7.74 18.82
CA LYS A 67 -10.82 -7.62 18.00
C LYS A 67 -10.75 -8.57 16.81
N THR A 68 -11.91 -8.91 16.23
CA THR A 68 -11.97 -9.65 14.99
C THR A 68 -11.34 -8.80 13.87
N VAL A 69 -10.43 -9.42 13.11
CA VAL A 69 -9.80 -8.74 11.96
C VAL A 69 -10.53 -9.20 10.69
N HIS A 70 -11.01 -8.22 9.92
CA HIS A 70 -11.70 -8.49 8.66
C HIS A 70 -10.74 -8.25 7.49
N PHE A 71 -10.52 -9.28 6.66
CA PHE A 71 -9.63 -9.23 5.49
C PHE A 71 -10.44 -9.28 4.21
N PRO A 72 -10.42 -8.20 3.38
CA PRO A 72 -9.74 -6.92 3.59
C PRO A 72 -10.48 -5.97 4.52
N ALA A 73 -11.81 -6.07 4.64
CA ALA A 73 -12.64 -5.21 5.46
C ALA A 73 -13.95 -5.92 5.79
N GLU A 74 -14.70 -5.39 6.74
CA GLU A 74 -16.00 -5.93 7.11
C GLU A 74 -16.92 -6.00 5.90
N GLY A 75 -17.60 -7.14 5.73
CA GLY A 75 -18.48 -7.39 4.60
C GLY A 75 -17.82 -8.01 3.39
N TYR A 76 -16.50 -8.24 3.44
CA TYR A 76 -15.75 -8.86 2.35
C TYR A 76 -14.96 -10.06 2.86
N LYS A 77 -14.63 -10.98 1.94
CA LYS A 77 -13.72 -12.10 2.20
C LYS A 77 -12.43 -11.88 1.41
N TRP A 78 -11.36 -12.57 1.82
CA TRP A 78 -10.07 -12.45 1.14
C TRP A 78 -10.14 -12.83 -0.34
N ASN A 79 -10.97 -13.80 -0.70
CA ASN A 79 -11.16 -14.19 -2.11
C ASN A 79 -12.05 -13.21 -2.89
N GLU A 80 -12.50 -12.13 -2.27
CA GLU A 80 -13.30 -11.08 -2.89
C GLU A 80 -12.51 -9.78 -3.09
N LEU A 81 -11.18 -9.85 -3.14
CA LEU A 81 -10.33 -8.67 -3.32
C LEU A 81 -10.66 -7.88 -4.58
N LYS A 82 -11.00 -8.58 -5.67
CA LYS A 82 -11.38 -7.91 -6.91
C LYS A 82 -12.59 -7.01 -6.71
N ARG A 83 -13.61 -7.51 -5.99
CA ARG A 83 -14.82 -6.73 -5.67
C ARG A 83 -14.47 -5.56 -4.74
N TYR A 84 -13.67 -5.83 -3.72
CA TYR A 84 -13.24 -4.79 -2.78
C TYR A 84 -12.49 -3.65 -3.50
N ASN A 85 -11.55 -4.00 -4.34
CA ASN A 85 -10.76 -3.01 -5.07
C ASN A 85 -11.60 -2.20 -6.07
N ALA A 86 -12.60 -2.82 -6.69
CA ALA A 86 -13.53 -2.12 -7.57
C ALA A 86 -14.39 -1.12 -6.78
N ASP A 87 -14.92 -1.53 -5.63
CA ASP A 87 -15.70 -0.66 -4.75
C ASP A 87 -14.85 0.51 -4.22
N LEU A 88 -13.61 0.21 -3.85
CA LEU A 88 -12.66 1.22 -3.39
C LEU A 88 -12.40 2.28 -4.47
N ARG A 89 -12.21 1.84 -5.71
CA ARG A 89 -11.97 2.78 -6.82
C ARG A 89 -13.15 3.73 -7.02
N VAL A 90 -14.38 3.23 -6.87
CA VAL A 90 -15.58 4.08 -6.93
C VAL A 90 -15.57 5.10 -5.78
N GLN A 91 -15.20 4.68 -4.57
CA GLN A 91 -15.11 5.58 -3.42
C GLN A 91 -14.06 6.67 -3.60
N GLN A 92 -13.00 6.37 -4.34
CA GLN A 92 -11.86 7.29 -4.52
C GLN A 92 -12.00 8.17 -5.76
N VAL A 93 -13.09 8.05 -6.52
CA VAL A 93 -13.23 8.74 -7.81
C VAL A 93 -13.14 10.26 -7.70
N ASP A 94 -13.62 10.83 -6.59
CA ASP A 94 -13.64 12.28 -6.37
C ASP A 94 -12.32 12.85 -5.82
N MET A 95 -11.36 12.00 -5.48
CA MET A 95 -10.03 12.46 -5.08
C MET A 95 -9.30 13.03 -6.30
N ASP A 96 -8.74 14.23 -6.18
CA ASP A 96 -7.90 14.75 -7.26
C ASP A 96 -6.47 14.23 -7.13
N TRP A 97 -5.62 14.53 -8.12
CA TRP A 97 -4.25 14.02 -8.13
C TRP A 97 -3.44 14.53 -6.93
N SER A 98 -3.66 15.78 -6.53
CA SER A 98 -2.99 16.35 -5.36
C SER A 98 -3.39 15.62 -4.07
N ASP A 99 -4.69 15.30 -3.90
CA ASP A 99 -5.19 14.55 -2.75
C ASP A 99 -4.55 13.17 -2.65
N VAL A 100 -4.43 12.51 -3.80
CA VAL A 100 -3.87 11.15 -3.88
C VAL A 100 -2.37 11.17 -3.52
N GLN A 101 -1.63 12.15 -4.03
CA GLN A 101 -0.21 12.30 -3.68
C GLN A 101 -0.04 12.54 -2.18
N ALA A 102 -0.87 13.41 -1.60
CA ALA A 102 -0.83 13.69 -0.16
C ALA A 102 -1.19 12.45 0.67
N ALA A 103 -2.18 11.68 0.23
CA ALA A 103 -2.60 10.45 0.92
C ALA A 103 -1.47 9.41 0.92
N LEU A 104 -0.77 9.25 -0.20
CA LEU A 104 0.35 8.31 -0.28
C LEU A 104 1.49 8.74 0.65
N HIS A 105 1.84 10.01 0.64
CA HIS A 105 2.90 10.53 1.50
C HIS A 105 2.57 10.34 2.97
N LYS A 106 1.34 10.68 3.37
CA LYS A 106 0.85 10.48 4.73
C LYS A 106 0.87 9.00 5.13
N GLY A 107 0.43 8.13 4.22
CA GLY A 107 0.45 6.69 4.44
C GLY A 107 1.86 6.17 4.63
N PHE A 108 2.81 6.60 3.81
CA PHE A 108 4.21 6.22 3.95
C PHE A 108 4.78 6.66 5.31
N LEU A 109 4.50 7.89 5.75
CA LEU A 109 4.99 8.37 7.04
C LEU A 109 4.42 7.56 8.20
N LYS A 110 3.15 7.18 8.13
CA LYS A 110 2.53 6.31 9.13
C LYS A 110 3.18 4.92 9.16
N LEU A 111 3.41 4.34 7.99
CA LEU A 111 4.04 3.02 7.88
C LEU A 111 5.48 3.07 8.43
N LYS A 112 6.23 4.09 8.06
CA LYS A 112 7.60 4.29 8.53
C LYS A 112 7.63 4.40 10.06
N ALA A 113 6.76 5.23 10.65
CA ALA A 113 6.66 5.38 12.10
C ALA A 113 6.28 4.06 12.77
N PHE A 114 5.34 3.32 12.19
CA PHE A 114 4.95 2.02 12.69
C PHE A 114 6.14 1.07 12.75
N VAL A 115 6.90 0.96 11.68
CA VAL A 115 8.06 0.07 11.63
C VAL A 115 9.12 0.50 12.63
N GLU A 116 9.40 1.79 12.71
CA GLU A 116 10.41 2.33 13.65
C GLU A 116 10.05 2.08 15.12
N GLU A 117 8.78 2.23 15.46
CA GLU A 117 8.30 2.12 16.84
C GLU A 117 7.98 0.69 17.28
N CYS A 118 7.66 -0.20 16.33
CA CYS A 118 7.30 -1.57 16.66
C CYS A 118 8.54 -2.36 17.08
N PRO A 119 8.51 -3.04 18.24
CA PRO A 119 9.64 -3.87 18.66
C PRO A 119 9.96 -4.96 17.63
N GLU A 120 11.25 -5.28 17.49
CA GLU A 120 11.74 -6.28 16.54
C GLU A 120 11.03 -7.63 16.70
N ASP A 121 10.86 -8.07 17.93
CA ASP A 121 10.21 -9.34 18.24
C ASP A 121 8.73 -9.36 17.85
N LYS A 122 8.06 -8.21 17.86
CA LYS A 122 6.69 -8.10 17.40
C LYS A 122 6.59 -8.04 15.88
N LEU A 123 7.58 -7.44 15.22
CA LEU A 123 7.59 -7.39 13.76
C LEU A 123 7.85 -8.75 13.13
N TYR A 124 8.80 -9.51 13.67
CA TYR A 124 9.29 -10.74 13.04
C TYR A 124 9.28 -11.97 13.94
N GLY A 125 8.79 -11.86 15.17
CA GLY A 125 8.83 -12.95 16.14
C GLY A 125 7.73 -14.01 16.00
N GLY A 126 6.73 -13.76 15.15
CA GLY A 126 5.63 -14.73 14.96
C GLY A 126 4.55 -14.17 14.06
N PRO A 127 3.51 -14.96 13.78
CA PRO A 127 2.41 -14.52 12.91
C PRO A 127 1.70 -13.29 13.46
N MET A 128 1.20 -12.45 12.55
CA MET A 128 0.37 -11.30 12.94
C MET A 128 -0.92 -11.77 13.62
N LYS A 129 -1.23 -11.20 14.77
CA LYS A 129 -2.45 -11.54 15.50
C LYS A 129 -3.69 -11.23 14.67
N GLY A 130 -4.61 -12.18 14.64
CA GLY A 130 -5.86 -12.07 13.90
C GLY A 130 -5.78 -12.48 12.44
N ALA A 131 -4.58 -12.72 11.89
CA ALA A 131 -4.41 -13.20 10.52
C ALA A 131 -4.61 -14.73 10.45
N ASN A 132 -5.03 -15.20 9.27
CA ASN A 132 -5.24 -16.62 9.04
C ASN A 132 -4.02 -17.33 8.45
N ASN A 133 -2.84 -16.72 8.47
CA ASN A 133 -1.64 -17.30 7.90
C ASN A 133 -0.45 -17.11 8.82
N ALA A 134 0.70 -17.61 8.42
CA ALA A 134 1.92 -17.56 9.23
C ALA A 134 2.76 -16.28 9.02
N TRP A 135 2.27 -15.33 8.24
CA TRP A 135 3.02 -14.11 7.95
C TRP A 135 3.19 -13.26 9.20
N THR A 136 4.40 -12.78 9.42
CA THR A 136 4.71 -11.82 10.49
C THR A 136 4.14 -10.45 10.17
N PRO A 137 3.96 -9.57 11.17
CA PRO A 137 3.62 -8.16 10.90
C PRO A 137 4.59 -7.49 9.93
N GLY A 138 5.90 -7.80 10.03
CA GLY A 138 6.91 -7.27 9.11
C GLY A 138 6.66 -7.70 7.67
N ARG A 139 6.26 -8.94 7.46
CA ARG A 139 5.92 -9.45 6.12
C ARG A 139 4.68 -8.75 5.55
N TRP A 140 3.66 -8.56 6.38
CA TRP A 140 2.46 -7.81 5.98
C TRP A 140 2.78 -6.35 5.65
N ALA A 141 3.63 -5.71 6.47
CA ALA A 141 4.06 -4.33 6.23
C ALA A 141 4.84 -4.22 4.92
N GLU A 142 5.67 -5.19 4.60
CA GLU A 142 6.42 -5.22 3.34
C GLU A 142 5.46 -5.33 2.14
N ALA A 143 4.45 -6.18 2.25
CA ALA A 143 3.45 -6.34 1.19
C ALA A 143 2.63 -5.07 0.98
N ALA A 144 2.24 -4.40 2.06
CA ALA A 144 1.43 -3.18 2.01
C ALA A 144 2.23 -1.94 1.58
N GLY A 145 3.53 -1.93 1.81
CA GLY A 145 4.41 -0.79 1.54
C GLY A 145 5.36 -1.07 0.37
N PRO A 146 6.61 -1.48 0.64
CA PRO A 146 7.64 -1.59 -0.42
C PRO A 146 7.23 -2.34 -1.66
N SER A 147 6.55 -3.48 -1.51
CA SER A 147 6.09 -4.29 -2.66
C SER A 147 5.06 -3.53 -3.49
N HIS A 148 4.12 -2.85 -2.85
CA HIS A 148 3.14 -2.01 -3.51
C HIS A 148 3.78 -0.79 -4.18
N PHE A 149 4.75 -0.16 -3.54
CA PHE A 149 5.47 0.98 -4.14
C PHE A 149 6.20 0.53 -5.39
N ARG A 150 6.86 -0.62 -5.34
CA ARG A 150 7.58 -1.18 -6.50
C ARG A 150 6.63 -1.47 -7.65
N SER A 151 5.48 -2.09 -7.37
CA SER A 151 4.51 -2.42 -8.42
C SER A 151 3.87 -1.16 -9.02
N ALA A 152 3.62 -0.14 -8.20
CA ALA A 152 3.12 1.15 -8.68
C ALA A 152 4.14 1.84 -9.59
N SER A 153 5.43 1.84 -9.19
CA SER A 153 6.51 2.38 -10.03
C SER A 153 6.59 1.67 -11.38
N LYS A 154 6.46 0.36 -11.37
CA LYS A 154 6.46 -0.44 -12.60
C LYS A 154 5.28 -0.07 -13.50
N PHE A 155 4.08 0.06 -12.93
CA PHE A 155 2.89 0.48 -13.67
C PHE A 155 3.09 1.85 -14.32
N ILE A 156 3.62 2.82 -13.57
CA ILE A 156 3.86 4.16 -14.07
C ILE A 156 4.86 4.15 -15.23
N ARG A 157 5.99 3.46 -15.05
CA ARG A 157 7.02 3.37 -16.10
C ARG A 157 6.46 2.73 -17.37
N THR A 158 5.67 1.68 -17.23
CA THR A 158 5.03 1.02 -18.37
C THR A 158 4.06 1.97 -19.07
N THR A 159 3.23 2.68 -18.30
CA THR A 159 2.28 3.66 -18.83
C THR A 159 2.99 4.77 -19.60
N LEU A 160 4.07 5.30 -19.06
CA LEU A 160 4.82 6.38 -19.71
C LEU A 160 5.49 5.92 -21.02
N ARG A 161 5.96 4.68 -21.09
CA ARG A 161 6.56 4.13 -22.32
C ARG A 161 5.52 3.91 -23.42
N THR A 162 4.31 3.49 -23.05
CA THR A 162 3.26 3.22 -24.04
C THR A 162 2.51 4.46 -24.49
N ALA A 163 2.55 5.54 -23.69
CA ALA A 163 1.90 6.80 -24.01
C ALA A 163 2.75 7.72 -24.91
N GLY A 164 4.04 7.42 -24.98
CA GLY A 164 5.00 8.17 -25.83
C GLY A 164 5.03 7.70 -27.28
#